data_f59a2bb30112c566c11bc7d06ba9a54b
#
_entry.id   f59a2bb30112c566c11bc7d06ba9a54b
#
_cell.length_a   1.000
_cell.length_b   1.000
_cell.length_c   1.000
_cell.angle_alpha   90.00
_cell.angle_beta   90.00
_cell.angle_gamma   90.00
#
_symmetry.space_group_name_H-M   'P 1'
#
loop_
_entity.id
_entity.type
_entity.pdbx_description
1 polymer ?
#
loop_
_entity_poly.entity_id
_entity_poly.type
_entity_poly.pdbx_seq_one_letter_code
_entity_poly.pdbx_strand_id
1 'polypeptide(L)'
;ANNAIDYCNNELWGNLGASVIIKDQNKKFNLHLTDIYIDKLNYGTVAINEWAAMGYIIPQLPWGGFPGNKDNDIQSGQSVVHNSLLFESPLKGVVYTKFRMTRFIDPPWFITNRKARRLFKNLTYYQISNSPINFIKLMFSALI
;
A
#
# COMPACT_ATOMS: atom_id res chain seq x y z
N ALA A 1 -12.75 3.13 18.13
CA ALA A 1 -11.57 3.43 17.28
C ALA A 1 -10.30 3.56 18.11
N ASN A 2 -10.29 4.35 19.20
CA ASN A 2 -9.07 4.57 20.02
C ASN A 2 -8.42 3.25 20.47
N ASN A 3 -9.17 2.32 21.08
CA ASN A 3 -8.63 1.02 21.53
C ASN A 3 -7.97 0.21 20.39
N ALA A 4 -8.47 0.33 19.16
CA ALA A 4 -7.85 -0.35 18.01
C ALA A 4 -6.54 0.34 17.61
N ILE A 5 -6.49 1.66 17.67
CA ILE A 5 -5.27 2.42 17.38
C ILE A 5 -4.21 2.14 18.46
N ASP A 6 -4.61 2.14 19.73
CA ASP A 6 -3.71 1.82 20.84
C ASP A 6 -3.14 0.40 20.70
N TYR A 7 -3.99 -0.56 20.33
CA TYR A 7 -3.55 -1.92 20.04
C TYR A 7 -2.57 -1.99 18.86
N CYS A 8 -2.88 -1.30 17.75
CA CYS A 8 -2.00 -1.28 16.59
C CYS A 8 -0.63 -0.65 16.90
N ASN A 9 -0.63 0.41 17.70
CA ASN A 9 0.61 1.13 17.99
C ASN A 9 1.50 0.45 19.03
N ASN A 10 0.92 -0.32 19.97
CA ASN A 10 1.64 -0.79 21.16
C ASN A 10 1.78 -2.32 21.22
N GLU A 11 0.84 -3.07 20.61
CA GLU A 11 0.81 -4.53 20.72
C GLU A 11 1.27 -5.26 19.42
N LEU A 12 1.20 -4.56 18.27
CA LEU A 12 1.64 -5.14 17.01
C LEU A 12 3.07 -4.71 16.70
N TRP A 13 3.90 -5.71 16.37
CA TRP A 13 5.24 -5.43 15.91
C TRP A 13 5.24 -4.98 14.44
N GLY A 14 6.01 -3.94 14.14
CA GLY A 14 6.12 -3.36 12.81
C GLY A 14 5.19 -2.16 12.59
N ASN A 15 5.73 -1.10 11.98
CA ASN A 15 5.06 0.17 11.79
C ASN A 15 5.24 0.73 10.36
N LEU A 16 5.33 -0.18 9.36
CA LEU A 16 5.53 0.18 7.96
C LEU A 16 4.27 0.74 7.33
N GLY A 17 3.17 -0.02 7.36
CA GLY A 17 1.96 0.36 6.66
C GLY A 17 0.69 -0.16 7.31
N ALA A 18 -0.35 0.66 7.32
CA ALA A 18 -1.67 0.33 7.80
C ALA A 18 -2.73 0.60 6.73
N SER A 19 -3.65 -0.35 6.53
CA SER A 19 -4.84 -0.14 5.69
C SER A 19 -6.05 0.11 6.58
N VAL A 20 -6.76 1.20 6.36
CA VAL A 20 -7.97 1.59 7.09
C VAL A 20 -9.16 1.53 6.13
N ILE A 21 -10.14 0.68 6.45
CA ILE A 21 -11.34 0.53 5.62
C ILE A 21 -12.49 1.33 6.24
N ILE A 22 -13.03 2.27 5.47
CA ILE A 22 -14.12 3.13 5.88
C ILE A 22 -15.27 2.96 4.87
N LYS A 23 -16.38 2.36 5.32
CA LYS A 23 -17.52 1.99 4.44
C LYS A 23 -18.29 3.19 3.91
N ASP A 24 -18.52 4.20 4.72
CA ASP A 24 -19.35 5.33 4.37
C ASP A 24 -18.55 6.63 4.32
N GLN A 25 -18.32 7.09 3.08
CA GLN A 25 -17.84 8.45 2.81
C GLN A 25 -19.03 9.43 2.61
N ASN A 26 -20.25 9.00 2.89
CA ASN A 26 -21.42 9.86 2.79
C ASN A 26 -21.36 10.95 3.87
N LYS A 27 -21.33 12.18 3.42
CA LYS A 27 -21.53 13.54 3.99
C LYS A 27 -21.60 13.75 5.52
N LYS A 28 -21.70 12.69 6.34
CA LYS A 28 -21.70 12.71 7.81
C LYS A 28 -20.46 12.10 8.44
N PHE A 29 -19.64 11.39 7.67
CA PHE A 29 -18.34 10.96 8.19
C PHE A 29 -17.45 12.21 8.17
N ASN A 30 -17.23 12.74 9.34
CA ASN A 30 -16.44 13.95 9.52
C ASN A 30 -15.00 13.61 9.09
N LEU A 31 -14.58 14.08 7.90
CA LEU A 31 -13.21 13.94 7.41
C LEU A 31 -12.21 14.31 8.51
N HIS A 32 -12.55 15.32 9.29
CA HIS A 32 -11.76 15.76 10.44
C HIS A 32 -11.56 14.67 11.51
N LEU A 33 -12.58 13.85 11.82
CA LEU A 33 -12.43 12.73 12.75
C LEU A 33 -11.55 11.62 12.16
N THR A 34 -11.66 11.39 10.85
CA THR A 34 -10.80 10.43 10.15
C THR A 34 -9.35 10.87 10.22
N ASP A 35 -9.07 12.14 9.97
CA ASP A 35 -7.73 12.71 10.04
C ASP A 35 -7.14 12.58 11.46
N ILE A 36 -7.92 12.85 12.50
CA ILE A 36 -7.48 12.66 13.89
C ILE A 36 -7.09 11.20 14.17
N TYR A 37 -7.82 10.22 13.65
CA TYR A 37 -7.47 8.81 13.84
C TYR A 37 -6.27 8.40 13.02
N ILE A 38 -6.12 8.92 11.79
CA ILE A 38 -4.95 8.70 10.94
C ILE A 38 -3.70 9.29 11.61
N ASP A 39 -3.80 10.48 12.16
CA ASP A 39 -2.68 11.14 12.85
C ASP A 39 -2.18 10.34 14.05
N LYS A 40 -3.08 9.66 14.77
CA LYS A 40 -2.75 8.81 15.93
C LYS A 40 -2.12 7.46 15.54
N LEU A 41 -2.24 6.99 14.31
CA LEU A 41 -1.63 5.74 13.88
C LEU A 41 -0.13 5.94 13.62
N ASN A 42 0.72 5.24 14.36
CA ASN A 42 2.18 5.31 14.23
C ASN A 42 2.69 4.36 13.14
N TYR A 43 2.31 4.63 11.89
CA TYR A 43 2.71 3.87 10.71
C TYR A 43 3.28 4.80 9.65
N GLY A 44 4.33 4.36 8.97
CA GLY A 44 4.99 5.16 7.94
C GLY A 44 4.12 5.41 6.71
N THR A 45 3.18 4.51 6.42
CA THR A 45 2.15 4.71 5.38
C THR A 45 0.78 4.30 5.90
N VAL A 46 -0.22 5.17 5.72
CA VAL A 46 -1.62 4.86 6.02
C VAL A 46 -2.44 4.98 4.75
N ALA A 47 -3.09 3.89 4.33
CA ALA A 47 -3.94 3.87 3.15
C ALA A 47 -5.43 3.74 3.54
N ILE A 48 -6.25 4.67 3.08
CA ILE A 48 -7.69 4.69 3.31
C ILE A 48 -8.39 4.03 2.14
N ASN A 49 -9.12 2.93 2.41
CA ASN A 49 -9.84 2.14 1.42
C ASN A 49 -8.95 1.59 0.30
N GLU A 50 -7.68 1.38 0.60
CA GLU A 50 -6.70 0.84 -0.33
C GLU A 50 -5.68 -0.03 0.43
N TRP A 51 -4.95 -0.84 -0.31
CA TRP A 51 -3.83 -1.59 0.22
C TRP A 51 -2.65 -0.65 0.54
N ALA A 52 -2.10 -0.73 1.75
CA ALA A 52 -1.04 0.18 2.19
C ALA A 52 0.21 0.14 1.28
N ALA A 53 0.52 -1.01 0.65
CA ALA A 53 1.63 -1.10 -0.28
C ALA A 53 1.49 -0.23 -1.54
N MET A 54 0.31 0.32 -1.82
CA MET A 54 0.15 1.33 -2.87
C MET A 54 0.99 2.58 -2.60
N GLY A 55 1.30 2.88 -1.34
CA GLY A 55 2.24 3.95 -0.98
C GLY A 55 3.65 3.74 -1.55
N TYR A 56 4.09 2.47 -1.67
CA TYR A 56 5.37 2.15 -2.32
C TYR A 56 5.36 2.43 -3.83
N ILE A 57 4.22 2.21 -4.49
CA ILE A 57 4.11 2.40 -5.95
C ILE A 57 4.01 3.88 -6.32
N ILE A 58 3.62 4.74 -5.38
CA ILE A 58 3.52 6.19 -5.60
C ILE A 58 4.90 6.83 -5.37
N PRO A 59 5.63 7.24 -6.44
CA PRO A 59 7.02 7.67 -6.29
C PRO A 59 7.17 9.01 -5.54
N GLN A 60 6.08 9.75 -5.32
CA GLN A 60 6.07 11.00 -4.57
C GLN A 60 6.01 10.79 -3.05
N LEU A 61 5.64 9.58 -2.59
CA LEU A 61 5.55 9.29 -1.16
C LEU A 61 6.85 8.71 -0.63
N PRO A 62 7.31 9.13 0.56
CA PRO A 62 8.33 8.42 1.31
C PRO A 62 7.76 7.06 1.75
N TRP A 63 8.60 6.03 1.72
CA TRP A 63 8.24 4.68 2.14
C TRP A 63 9.23 4.18 3.17
N GLY A 64 8.78 3.85 4.36
CA GLY A 64 9.60 3.38 5.46
C GLY A 64 8.80 3.18 6.73
N GLY A 65 9.47 2.76 7.81
CA GLY A 65 8.85 2.68 9.13
C GLY A 65 8.47 4.07 9.67
N PHE A 66 7.54 4.10 10.62
CA PHE A 66 7.22 5.33 11.33
C PHE A 66 8.46 5.84 12.07
N PRO A 67 8.74 7.16 12.09
CA PRO A 67 9.93 7.70 12.72
C PRO A 67 10.02 7.41 14.21
N GLY A 68 11.25 7.30 14.73
CA GLY A 68 11.53 7.11 16.15
C GLY A 68 11.90 5.68 16.54
N ASN A 69 11.97 4.75 15.60
CA ASN A 69 12.50 3.40 15.83
C ASN A 69 13.97 3.45 16.27
N LYS A 70 14.35 2.55 17.17
CA LYS A 70 15.69 2.52 17.81
C LYS A 70 16.47 1.28 17.38
N ASP A 71 17.79 1.31 17.56
CA ASP A 71 18.67 0.19 17.20
C ASP A 71 18.33 -1.11 17.93
N ASN A 72 17.82 -1.02 19.16
CA ASN A 72 17.39 -2.16 19.95
C ASN A 72 15.92 -2.55 19.72
N ASP A 73 15.17 -1.75 18.98
CA ASP A 73 13.79 -2.01 18.56
C ASP A 73 13.54 -1.36 17.19
N ILE A 74 14.05 -2.01 16.16
CA ILE A 74 14.12 -1.46 14.81
C ILE A 74 12.77 -1.40 14.10
N GLN A 75 11.77 -2.14 14.59
CA GLN A 75 10.44 -2.22 13.98
C GLN A 75 10.51 -2.43 12.45
N SER A 76 9.93 -1.53 11.67
CA SER A 76 9.96 -1.58 10.20
C SER A 76 11.08 -0.71 9.58
N GLY A 77 12.12 -0.42 10.34
CA GLY A 77 13.28 0.37 9.88
C GLY A 77 13.29 1.79 10.42
N GLN A 78 14.46 2.44 10.32
CA GLN A 78 14.73 3.75 10.90
C GLN A 78 14.79 4.89 9.87
N SER A 79 14.68 4.55 8.59
CA SER A 79 14.73 5.52 7.51
C SER A 79 13.71 5.21 6.42
N VAL A 80 13.57 6.11 5.48
CA VAL A 80 12.67 5.99 4.35
C VAL A 80 13.44 5.79 3.04
N VAL A 81 12.84 5.05 2.13
CA VAL A 81 13.21 4.99 0.72
C VAL A 81 12.21 5.82 -0.08
N HIS A 82 12.50 6.14 -1.31
CA HIS A 82 11.76 7.08 -2.17
C HIS A 82 11.72 8.50 -1.58
N ASN A 83 12.02 9.47 -2.41
CA ASN A 83 11.94 10.90 -2.09
C ASN A 83 12.51 11.30 -0.71
N SER A 84 13.51 10.57 -0.24
CA SER A 84 14.15 10.84 1.04
C SER A 84 14.78 12.24 1.14
N LEU A 85 14.98 12.90 -0.01
CA LEU A 85 15.50 14.27 -0.12
C LEU A 85 14.41 15.31 -0.44
N LEU A 86 13.16 14.88 -0.71
CA LEU A 86 12.07 15.80 -1.10
C LEU A 86 11.45 16.47 0.11
N PHE A 87 11.32 15.75 1.21
CA PHE A 87 10.72 16.24 2.45
C PHE A 87 11.72 16.10 3.59
N GLU A 88 11.90 17.16 4.34
CA GLU A 88 12.64 17.10 5.58
C GLU A 88 11.80 16.43 6.67
N SER A 89 12.28 15.29 7.17
CA SER A 89 11.66 14.54 8.29
C SER A 89 10.16 14.22 8.12
N PRO A 90 9.76 13.53 7.04
CA PRO A 90 8.36 13.16 6.89
C PRO A 90 7.92 12.19 8.00
N LEU A 91 6.74 12.42 8.58
CA LEU A 91 6.19 11.54 9.62
C LEU A 91 5.55 10.30 8.99
N LYS A 92 4.70 10.47 7.98
CA LYS A 92 4.00 9.40 7.28
C LYS A 92 3.48 9.83 5.92
N GLY A 93 3.32 8.86 5.02
CA GLY A 93 2.56 9.02 3.79
C GLY A 93 1.10 8.63 3.99
N VAL A 94 0.15 9.41 3.46
CA VAL A 94 -1.27 9.06 3.53
C VAL A 94 -1.87 8.98 2.14
N VAL A 95 -2.52 7.84 1.84
CA VAL A 95 -3.18 7.59 0.55
C VAL A 95 -4.69 7.52 0.78
N TYR A 96 -5.43 8.41 0.15
CA TYR A 96 -6.89 8.43 0.23
C TYR A 96 -7.51 7.87 -1.06
N THR A 97 -8.33 6.84 -0.94
CA THR A 97 -9.17 6.38 -2.04
C THR A 97 -10.63 6.29 -1.63
N LYS A 98 -11.53 6.32 -2.62
CA LYS A 98 -12.96 6.14 -2.36
C LYS A 98 -13.24 4.67 -2.05
N PHE A 99 -14.07 4.40 -1.06
CA PHE A 99 -14.56 3.05 -0.84
C PHE A 99 -15.32 2.56 -2.08
N ARG A 100 -14.86 1.46 -2.65
CA ARG A 100 -15.51 0.81 -3.79
C ARG A 100 -16.07 -0.54 -3.33
N MET A 101 -17.38 -0.70 -3.39
CA MET A 101 -18.02 -2.00 -3.15
C MET A 101 -17.78 -3.02 -4.27
N THR A 102 -17.41 -2.54 -5.46
CA THR A 102 -16.98 -3.41 -6.54
C THR A 102 -15.61 -3.96 -6.22
N ARG A 103 -15.53 -5.28 -6.24
CA ARG A 103 -14.33 -6.11 -6.03
C ARG A 103 -13.05 -5.30 -6.15
N PHE A 104 -12.21 -5.35 -5.13
CA PHE A 104 -10.80 -5.08 -5.30
C PHE A 104 -10.42 -5.62 -6.68
N ILE A 105 -9.92 -4.77 -7.54
CA ILE A 105 -9.38 -5.25 -8.81
C ILE A 105 -8.25 -6.15 -8.36
N ASP A 106 -8.54 -7.46 -8.31
CA ASP A 106 -7.55 -8.47 -7.98
C ASP A 106 -6.49 -8.37 -9.08
N PRO A 107 -5.31 -7.78 -8.80
CA PRO A 107 -4.34 -7.54 -9.85
C PRO A 107 -4.01 -8.83 -10.57
N PRO A 108 -3.84 -8.83 -11.90
CA PRO A 108 -3.62 -10.06 -12.66
C PRO A 108 -2.36 -10.82 -12.26
N TRP A 109 -1.46 -10.20 -11.52
CA TRP A 109 -0.25 -10.82 -10.96
C TRP A 109 -0.45 -11.41 -9.56
N PHE A 110 -1.58 -11.19 -8.88
CA PHE A 110 -1.83 -11.82 -7.59
C PHE A 110 -2.13 -13.31 -7.77
N ILE A 111 -1.60 -14.14 -6.85
CA ILE A 111 -1.78 -15.60 -6.88
C ILE A 111 -3.26 -16.02 -6.82
N THR A 112 -4.10 -15.21 -6.22
CA THR A 112 -5.55 -15.40 -6.12
C THR A 112 -6.27 -15.12 -7.44
N ASN A 113 -5.64 -14.37 -8.35
CA ASN A 113 -6.23 -14.06 -9.64
C ASN A 113 -6.15 -15.26 -10.58
N ARG A 114 -7.30 -15.67 -11.13
CA ARG A 114 -7.38 -16.80 -12.06
C ARG A 114 -6.50 -16.65 -13.32
N LYS A 115 -6.16 -15.42 -13.68
CA LYS A 115 -5.30 -15.10 -14.83
C LYS A 115 -3.81 -15.16 -14.50
N ALA A 116 -3.42 -15.14 -13.22
CA ALA A 116 -2.02 -15.08 -12.79
C ALA A 116 -1.16 -16.15 -13.47
N ARG A 117 -1.62 -17.41 -13.51
CA ARG A 117 -0.89 -18.51 -14.14
C ARG A 117 -0.61 -18.25 -15.62
N ARG A 118 -1.61 -17.75 -16.37
CA ARG A 118 -1.46 -17.44 -17.80
C ARG A 118 -0.55 -16.25 -18.03
N LEU A 119 -0.68 -15.24 -17.19
CA LEU A 119 0.16 -14.04 -17.20
C LEU A 119 1.63 -14.41 -17.00
N PHE A 120 1.94 -15.12 -15.93
CA PHE A 120 3.32 -15.51 -15.63
C PHE A 120 3.91 -16.45 -16.66
N LYS A 121 3.13 -17.38 -17.21
CA LYS A 121 3.57 -18.23 -18.34
C LYS A 121 3.98 -17.38 -19.55
N ASN A 122 3.16 -16.41 -19.94
CA ASN A 122 3.45 -15.53 -21.07
C ASN A 122 4.62 -14.59 -20.80
N LEU A 123 4.76 -14.11 -19.54
CA LEU A 123 5.90 -13.33 -19.11
C LEU A 123 7.20 -14.11 -19.23
N THR A 124 7.21 -15.38 -18.81
CA THR A 124 8.38 -16.26 -18.93
C THR A 124 8.75 -16.47 -20.41
N TYR A 125 7.78 -16.74 -21.27
CA TYR A 125 8.05 -16.89 -22.71
C TYR A 125 8.58 -15.60 -23.34
N TYR A 126 8.07 -14.45 -22.93
CA TYR A 126 8.59 -13.17 -23.41
C TYR A 126 10.03 -12.95 -22.94
N GLN A 127 10.33 -13.21 -21.67
CA GLN A 127 11.69 -13.06 -21.13
C GLN A 127 12.71 -13.97 -21.79
N ILE A 128 12.32 -15.21 -22.15
CA ILE A 128 13.21 -16.17 -22.82
C ILE A 128 13.46 -15.78 -24.27
N SER A 129 12.41 -15.37 -25.00
CA SER A 129 12.48 -15.19 -26.47
C SER A 129 12.68 -13.74 -26.90
N ASN A 130 12.34 -12.79 -26.03
CA ASN A 130 12.27 -11.35 -26.33
C ASN A 130 11.49 -11.01 -27.63
N SER A 131 10.52 -11.87 -27.96
CA SER A 131 9.75 -11.80 -29.21
C SER A 131 8.59 -10.80 -29.10
N PRO A 132 8.36 -9.91 -30.10
CA PRO A 132 7.20 -9.01 -30.13
C PRO A 132 5.86 -9.75 -30.02
N ILE A 133 5.76 -10.95 -30.62
CA ILE A 133 4.56 -11.78 -30.56
C ILE A 133 4.29 -12.22 -29.10
N ASN A 134 5.31 -12.61 -28.36
CA ASN A 134 5.18 -13.01 -26.98
C ASN A 134 4.88 -11.80 -26.07
N PHE A 135 5.37 -10.62 -26.39
CA PHE A 135 4.98 -9.37 -25.73
C PHE A 135 3.49 -9.08 -25.92
N ILE A 136 2.97 -9.20 -27.15
CA ILE A 136 1.54 -9.02 -27.42
C ILE A 136 0.70 -10.03 -26.63
N LYS A 137 1.09 -11.31 -26.60
CA LYS A 137 0.41 -12.35 -25.80
C LYS A 137 0.41 -12.02 -24.30
N LEU A 138 1.53 -11.48 -23.78
CA LEU A 138 1.64 -11.04 -22.40
C LEU A 138 0.65 -9.91 -22.11
N MET A 139 0.60 -8.88 -22.95
CA MET A 139 -0.33 -7.75 -22.80
C MET A 139 -1.78 -8.21 -22.80
N PHE A 140 -2.17 -9.07 -23.75
CA PHE A 140 -3.53 -9.62 -23.77
C PHE A 140 -3.84 -10.47 -22.51
N SER A 141 -2.87 -11.20 -21.99
CA SER A 141 -3.10 -12.00 -20.78
C SER A 141 -3.25 -11.16 -19.49
N ALA A 142 -2.78 -9.92 -19.50
CA ALA A 142 -2.99 -8.98 -18.41
C ALA A 142 -4.38 -8.31 -18.47
N LEU A 143 -4.91 -8.09 -19.67
CA LEU A 143 -6.17 -7.36 -19.88
C LEU A 143 -7.40 -8.27 -19.84
N ILE A 144 -7.32 -9.47 -20.36
CA ILE A 144 -8.43 -10.44 -20.52
C ILE A 144 -8.24 -11.64 -19.61
#